data_b9e59be6f52f06430258bbc7a0480b5c
#
_entry.id   b9e59be6f52f06430258bbc7a0480b5c
#
_cell.length_a   1.000
_cell.length_b   1.000
_cell.length_c   1.000
_cell.angle_alpha   90.00
_cell.angle_beta   90.00
_cell.angle_gamma   90.00
#
_symmetry.space_group_name_H-M   'P 1'
#
loop_
_entity.id
_entity.type
_entity.pdbx_description
1 polymer ?
#
loop_
_entity_poly.entity_id
_entity_poly.type
_entity_poly.pdbx_seq_one_letter_code
_entity_poly.pdbx_strand_id
1 'polypeptide(L)'
;MDTSNITNYKPKDFAELLGVSVKTLQRWDREGILKANRTPTDRRYYTYDQYLQFKGINIEHDKRKVVIYARVSTKNQRDDLQNQTAFLRQFCNAKGMIVDQCIEDYGSGLNYNRKKWNGLLDEVMEQKVKTIVITHKDRFIRFGYDWFERFCMKFHTTILVVNNEELSPQEELIQDIISILHVFSCRLYGLRTVSYTHLTLPTTPYV
;
A
#
# COMPACT_ATOMS: atom_id res chain seq x y z
N MET A 1 -6.23 16.31 14.33
CA MET A 1 -5.41 17.53 14.52
C MET A 1 -3.97 17.10 14.40
N ASP A 2 -3.50 17.02 13.16
CA ASP A 2 -2.08 16.82 12.88
C ASP A 2 -1.46 18.16 12.61
N THR A 3 -0.90 18.67 13.66
CA THR A 3 0.05 19.73 13.57
C THR A 3 1.40 19.05 13.29
N SER A 4 1.81 19.03 12.05
CA SER A 4 3.20 19.19 11.72
C SER A 4 3.59 20.59 12.22
N ASN A 5 3.56 20.75 13.55
CA ASN A 5 4.09 21.91 14.24
C ASN A 5 5.58 21.89 13.98
N ILE A 6 6.02 22.62 12.93
CA ILE A 6 7.38 23.11 12.85
C ILE A 6 7.52 24.08 14.02
N THR A 7 7.70 23.53 15.21
CA THR A 7 7.89 24.32 16.41
C THR A 7 9.30 24.90 16.34
N ASN A 8 9.38 26.17 16.00
CA ASN A 8 10.63 26.91 15.97
C ASN A 8 11.03 27.27 17.41
N TYR A 9 12.12 26.71 17.88
CA TYR A 9 12.68 26.97 19.19
C TYR A 9 13.67 28.13 19.16
N LYS A 10 13.57 29.04 20.14
CA LYS A 10 14.64 29.99 20.39
C LYS A 10 15.88 29.26 20.91
N PRO A 11 17.10 29.81 20.73
CA PRO A 11 18.33 29.16 21.21
C PRO A 11 18.32 28.78 22.69
N LYS A 12 17.64 29.55 23.54
CA LYS A 12 17.51 29.26 24.97
C LYS A 12 16.68 28.00 25.20
N ASP A 13 15.48 27.95 24.60
CA ASP A 13 14.53 26.87 24.79
C ASP A 13 15.07 25.54 24.20
N PHE A 14 15.80 25.66 23.07
CA PHE A 14 16.43 24.52 22.44
C PHE A 14 17.66 23.99 23.22
N ALA A 15 18.42 24.88 23.84
CA ALA A 15 19.52 24.50 24.72
C ALA A 15 19.01 23.73 25.94
N GLU A 16 17.91 24.17 26.53
CA GLU A 16 17.22 23.50 27.64
C GLU A 16 16.72 22.12 27.23
N LEU A 17 16.09 22.00 26.05
CA LEU A 17 15.61 20.73 25.50
C LEU A 17 16.74 19.70 25.29
N LEU A 18 17.92 20.15 24.88
CA LEU A 18 19.12 19.31 24.69
C LEU A 18 19.91 19.06 25.98
N GLY A 19 19.64 19.80 27.05
CA GLY A 19 20.41 19.73 28.30
C GLY A 19 21.81 20.38 28.18
N VAL A 20 21.97 21.41 27.33
CA VAL A 20 23.25 22.08 27.09
C VAL A 20 23.14 23.59 27.28
N SER A 21 24.28 24.29 27.36
CA SER A 21 24.28 25.77 27.43
C SER A 21 24.05 26.40 26.03
N VAL A 22 23.50 27.62 26.02
CA VAL A 22 23.37 28.40 24.78
C VAL A 22 24.75 28.67 24.12
N LYS A 23 25.80 28.81 24.93
CA LYS A 23 27.19 28.95 24.43
C LYS A 23 27.66 27.70 23.69
N THR A 24 27.25 26.52 24.15
CA THR A 24 27.52 25.24 23.49
C THR A 24 26.83 25.17 22.13
N LEU A 25 25.55 25.56 22.04
CA LEU A 25 24.83 25.64 20.77
C LEU A 25 25.50 26.60 19.77
N GLN A 26 25.94 27.77 20.24
CA GLN A 26 26.63 28.74 19.41
C GLN A 26 27.98 28.22 18.91
N ARG A 27 28.68 27.42 19.73
CA ARG A 27 29.90 26.72 19.30
C ARG A 27 29.61 25.70 18.23
N TRP A 28 28.62 24.84 18.45
CA TRP A 28 28.20 23.82 17.49
C TRP A 28 27.71 24.40 16.15
N ASP A 29 27.04 25.56 16.17
CA ASP A 29 26.64 26.29 14.96
C ASP A 29 27.89 26.74 14.16
N ARG A 30 28.95 27.23 14.83
CA ARG A 30 30.22 27.64 14.19
C ARG A 30 31.03 26.44 13.68
N GLU A 31 31.08 25.37 14.43
CA GLU A 31 31.80 24.14 14.10
C GLU A 31 31.07 23.27 13.07
N GLY A 32 29.83 23.62 12.72
CA GLY A 32 29.00 22.87 11.77
C GLY A 32 28.39 21.57 12.32
N ILE A 33 28.55 21.32 13.63
CA ILE A 33 28.00 20.13 14.30
C ILE A 33 26.45 20.18 14.32
N LEU A 34 25.90 21.37 14.63
CA LEU A 34 24.47 21.63 14.61
C LEU A 34 24.22 23.08 14.15
N LYS A 35 24.02 23.23 12.82
CA LYS A 35 23.77 24.53 12.20
C LYS A 35 22.44 25.11 12.62
N ALA A 36 22.42 26.35 13.12
CA ALA A 36 21.20 27.09 13.38
C ALA A 36 20.55 27.55 12.07
N ASN A 37 19.21 27.48 12.01
CA ASN A 37 18.46 28.19 10.99
C ASN A 37 18.45 29.69 11.32
N ARG A 38 18.29 30.52 10.28
CA ARG A 38 18.28 31.97 10.39
C ARG A 38 16.96 32.54 9.90
N THR A 39 16.39 33.47 10.65
CA THR A 39 15.27 34.29 10.16
C THR A 39 15.81 35.32 9.15
N PRO A 40 14.95 36.00 8.35
CA PRO A 40 15.36 37.10 7.48
C PRO A 40 16.07 38.24 8.22
N THR A 41 15.87 38.35 9.55
CA THR A 41 16.55 39.32 10.44
C THR A 41 17.75 38.72 11.14
N ASP A 42 18.34 37.65 10.60
CA ASP A 42 19.56 36.96 11.06
C ASP A 42 19.46 36.41 12.52
N ARG A 43 18.26 36.23 13.05
CA ARG A 43 18.07 35.60 14.36
C ARG A 43 18.13 34.08 14.23
N ARG A 44 18.90 33.42 15.12
CA ARG A 44 19.00 31.96 15.19
C ARG A 44 17.70 31.36 15.73
N TYR A 45 17.29 30.25 15.09
CA TYR A 45 16.27 29.35 15.61
C TYR A 45 16.62 27.91 15.26
N TYR A 46 16.01 26.97 15.97
CA TYR A 46 16.19 25.53 15.76
C TYR A 46 14.82 24.89 15.62
N THR A 47 14.75 23.73 14.92
CA THR A 47 13.50 22.97 14.74
C THR A 47 13.51 21.70 15.58
N TYR A 48 12.32 21.13 15.81
CA TYR A 48 12.21 19.86 16.50
C TYR A 48 12.88 18.73 15.73
N ASP A 49 12.85 18.77 14.39
CA ASP A 49 13.55 17.81 13.52
C ASP A 49 15.07 17.81 13.78
N GLN A 50 15.66 18.97 13.98
CA GLN A 50 17.08 19.08 14.34
C GLN A 50 17.38 18.45 15.70
N TYR A 51 16.47 18.56 16.67
CA TYR A 51 16.58 17.88 17.96
C TYR A 51 16.61 16.36 17.78
N LEU A 52 15.67 15.82 16.99
CA LEU A 52 15.55 14.40 16.76
C LEU A 52 16.76 13.85 15.99
N GLN A 53 17.21 14.57 14.96
CA GLN A 53 18.42 14.24 14.21
C GLN A 53 19.67 14.22 15.12
N PHE A 54 19.81 15.21 16.01
CA PHE A 54 20.93 15.28 16.94
C PHE A 54 20.91 14.13 17.97
N LYS A 55 19.72 13.70 18.40
CA LYS A 55 19.53 12.51 19.26
C LYS A 55 19.74 11.18 18.54
N GLY A 56 20.06 11.18 17.25
CA GLY A 56 20.18 9.97 16.44
C GLY A 56 18.83 9.33 16.12
N ILE A 57 17.74 10.02 16.42
CA ILE A 57 16.41 9.62 16.01
C ILE A 57 16.25 10.16 14.58
N ASN A 58 16.65 9.35 13.60
CA ASN A 58 16.42 9.68 12.20
C ASN A 58 14.90 9.70 11.97
N ILE A 59 14.31 10.89 12.03
CA ILE A 59 13.13 11.15 11.23
C ILE A 59 13.70 11.45 9.84
N GLU A 60 14.08 10.42 9.11
CA GLU A 60 13.92 10.50 7.69
C GLU A 60 12.43 10.80 7.51
N HIS A 61 12.11 11.99 7.00
CA HIS A 61 10.81 12.19 6.38
C HIS A 61 10.71 11.03 5.41
N ASP A 62 9.91 10.04 5.80
CA ASP A 62 9.78 8.81 5.06
C ASP A 62 9.21 9.19 3.70
N LYS A 63 10.13 9.43 2.73
CA LYS A 63 9.82 9.85 1.36
C LYS A 63 9.05 8.78 0.60
N ARG A 64 8.79 7.65 1.27
CA ARG A 64 8.04 6.56 0.69
C ARG A 64 6.57 6.95 0.56
N LYS A 65 5.96 6.51 -0.53
CA LYS A 65 4.61 6.86 -0.93
C LYS A 65 3.55 6.23 -0.04
N VAL A 66 2.45 6.94 0.14
CA VAL A 66 1.15 6.39 0.54
C VAL A 66 0.33 6.17 -0.71
N VAL A 67 -0.02 4.92 -0.99
CA VAL A 67 -0.68 4.51 -2.23
C VAL A 67 -2.08 3.98 -1.91
N ILE A 68 -3.10 4.55 -2.53
CA ILE A 68 -4.43 3.95 -2.56
C ILE A 68 -4.47 2.93 -3.70
N TYR A 69 -4.96 1.72 -3.39
CA TYR A 69 -5.23 0.71 -4.40
C TYR A 69 -6.70 0.32 -4.36
N ALA A 70 -7.39 0.50 -5.48
CA ALA A 70 -8.79 0.14 -5.68
C ALA A 70 -8.93 -0.76 -6.92
N ARG A 71 -9.82 -1.75 -6.86
CA ARG A 71 -10.02 -2.73 -7.93
C ARG A 71 -11.48 -3.12 -8.07
N VAL A 72 -11.86 -3.34 -9.32
CA VAL A 72 -13.12 -4.01 -9.70
C VAL A 72 -12.83 -5.07 -10.77
N SER A 73 -13.72 -6.06 -10.89
CA SER A 73 -13.51 -7.17 -11.80
C SER A 73 -13.70 -6.78 -13.27
N THR A 74 -14.63 -5.89 -13.55
CA THR A 74 -15.01 -5.49 -14.92
C THR A 74 -15.07 -3.99 -15.09
N LYS A 75 -14.96 -3.53 -16.34
CA LYS A 75 -15.08 -2.10 -16.68
C LYS A 75 -16.50 -1.53 -16.43
N ASN A 76 -17.52 -2.39 -16.40
CA ASN A 76 -18.90 -1.97 -16.13
C ASN A 76 -19.09 -1.51 -14.68
N GLN A 77 -18.19 -1.89 -13.77
CA GLN A 77 -18.18 -1.50 -12.36
C GLN A 77 -17.36 -0.21 -12.12
N ARG A 78 -17.33 0.69 -13.10
CA ARG A 78 -16.55 1.93 -13.01
C ARG A 78 -17.00 2.82 -11.86
N ASP A 79 -18.30 2.90 -11.62
CA ASP A 79 -18.86 3.73 -10.55
C ASP A 79 -18.45 3.17 -9.17
N ASP A 80 -18.45 1.84 -8.99
CA ASP A 80 -17.97 1.20 -7.78
C ASP A 80 -16.49 1.48 -7.54
N LEU A 81 -15.69 1.51 -8.61
CA LEU A 81 -14.26 1.84 -8.52
C LEU A 81 -14.05 3.29 -8.06
N GLN A 82 -14.84 4.21 -8.60
CA GLN A 82 -14.81 5.63 -8.21
C GLN A 82 -15.26 5.80 -6.75
N ASN A 83 -16.32 5.11 -6.33
CA ASN A 83 -16.80 5.12 -4.95
C ASN A 83 -15.74 4.60 -3.98
N GLN A 84 -15.05 3.48 -4.30
CA GLN A 84 -13.93 2.97 -3.51
C GLN A 84 -12.81 4.01 -3.38
N THR A 85 -12.43 4.61 -4.49
CA THR A 85 -11.34 5.60 -4.53
C THR A 85 -11.71 6.86 -3.72
N ALA A 86 -12.94 7.36 -3.88
CA ALA A 86 -13.42 8.54 -3.14
C ALA A 86 -13.46 8.27 -1.63
N PHE A 87 -14.00 7.10 -1.23
CA PHE A 87 -14.04 6.68 0.16
C PHE A 87 -12.63 6.59 0.79
N LEU A 88 -11.69 5.94 0.09
CA LEU A 88 -10.32 5.80 0.60
C LEU A 88 -9.59 7.15 0.69
N ARG A 89 -9.82 8.07 -0.26
CA ARG A 89 -9.29 9.44 -0.19
C ARG A 89 -9.85 10.20 1.01
N GLN A 90 -11.16 10.11 1.24
CA GLN A 90 -11.79 10.74 2.39
C GLN A 90 -11.25 10.18 3.71
N PHE A 91 -11.09 8.87 3.79
CA PHE A 91 -10.48 8.21 4.95
C PHE A 91 -9.05 8.69 5.20
N CYS A 92 -8.21 8.72 4.16
CA CYS A 92 -6.82 9.19 4.27
C CYS A 92 -6.78 10.66 4.73
N ASN A 93 -7.63 11.52 4.16
CA ASN A 93 -7.72 12.93 4.56
C ASN A 93 -8.13 13.07 6.04
N ALA A 94 -9.13 12.29 6.49
CA ALA A 94 -9.57 12.29 7.89
C ALA A 94 -8.48 11.80 8.87
N LYS A 95 -7.56 10.96 8.39
CA LYS A 95 -6.39 10.48 9.14
C LYS A 95 -5.15 11.38 9.00
N GLY A 96 -5.23 12.48 8.26
CA GLY A 96 -4.09 13.37 7.99
C GLY A 96 -3.02 12.72 7.11
N MET A 97 -3.35 11.67 6.36
CA MET A 97 -2.43 10.97 5.46
C MET A 97 -2.42 11.64 4.09
N ILE A 98 -1.26 12.07 3.64
CA ILE A 98 -1.08 12.59 2.28
C ILE A 98 -0.99 11.40 1.32
N VAL A 99 -1.90 11.34 0.34
CA VAL A 99 -1.93 10.31 -0.69
C VAL A 99 -1.09 10.74 -1.87
N ASP A 100 0.00 10.02 -2.14
CA ASP A 100 0.92 10.32 -3.23
C ASP A 100 0.46 9.71 -4.56
N GLN A 101 -0.20 8.55 -4.50
CA GLN A 101 -0.61 7.83 -5.70
C GLN A 101 -1.94 7.11 -5.49
N CYS A 102 -2.76 7.08 -6.54
CA CYS A 102 -3.99 6.30 -6.56
C CYS A 102 -3.94 5.35 -7.76
N ILE A 103 -4.03 4.06 -7.48
CA ILE A 103 -4.01 2.99 -8.48
C ILE A 103 -5.41 2.39 -8.59
N GLU A 104 -6.01 2.56 -9.76
CA GLU A 104 -7.29 1.97 -10.13
C GLU A 104 -7.05 0.83 -11.10
N ASP A 105 -7.52 -0.37 -10.76
CA ASP A 105 -7.25 -1.58 -11.54
C ASP A 105 -8.55 -2.29 -11.95
N TYR A 106 -8.51 -2.94 -13.10
CA TYR A 106 -9.60 -3.73 -13.66
C TYR A 106 -9.13 -5.17 -13.85
N GLY A 107 -9.85 -6.12 -13.29
CA GLY A 107 -9.56 -7.54 -13.41
C GLY A 107 -9.94 -8.31 -12.15
N SER A 108 -10.17 -9.61 -12.28
CA SER A 108 -10.48 -10.49 -11.15
C SER A 108 -9.37 -10.49 -10.09
N GLY A 109 -9.73 -10.64 -8.83
CA GLY A 109 -8.80 -10.86 -7.73
C GLY A 109 -7.96 -12.13 -7.85
N LEU A 110 -8.36 -13.05 -8.74
CA LEU A 110 -7.61 -14.27 -9.09
C LEU A 110 -6.52 -14.03 -10.13
N ASN A 111 -6.57 -12.89 -10.83
CA ASN A 111 -5.60 -12.56 -11.85
C ASN A 111 -4.34 -11.94 -11.23
N TYR A 112 -3.28 -12.72 -11.09
CA TYR A 112 -1.98 -12.28 -10.59
C TYR A 112 -1.14 -11.53 -11.63
N ASN A 113 -1.56 -11.53 -12.92
CA ASN A 113 -0.86 -10.85 -14.03
C ASN A 113 -1.38 -9.42 -14.27
N ARG A 114 -2.05 -8.80 -13.30
CA ARG A 114 -2.50 -7.41 -13.39
C ARG A 114 -1.27 -6.48 -13.42
N LYS A 115 -1.11 -5.75 -14.53
CA LYS A 115 0.07 -4.90 -14.76
C LYS A 115 0.26 -3.84 -13.67
N LYS A 116 -0.83 -3.16 -13.26
CA LYS A 116 -0.75 -2.10 -12.26
C LYS A 116 -0.46 -2.65 -10.86
N TRP A 117 -1.04 -3.79 -10.52
CA TRP A 117 -0.79 -4.47 -9.26
C TRP A 117 0.66 -4.98 -9.17
N ASN A 118 1.18 -5.61 -10.24
CA ASN A 118 2.58 -6.03 -10.28
C ASN A 118 3.53 -4.83 -10.18
N GLY A 119 3.24 -3.72 -10.89
CA GLY A 119 4.03 -2.50 -10.78
C GLY A 119 4.03 -1.91 -9.36
N LEU A 120 2.92 -2.02 -8.61
CA LEU A 120 2.89 -1.65 -7.20
C LEU A 120 3.80 -2.55 -6.36
N LEU A 121 3.81 -3.87 -6.61
CA LEU A 121 4.69 -4.79 -5.90
C LEU A 121 6.17 -4.53 -6.22
N ASP A 122 6.50 -4.16 -7.45
CA ASP A 122 7.85 -3.74 -7.83
C ASP A 122 8.27 -2.50 -7.03
N GLU A 123 7.39 -1.48 -6.92
CA GLU A 123 7.66 -0.30 -6.08
C GLU A 123 7.81 -0.65 -4.59
N VAL A 124 7.08 -1.67 -4.10
CA VAL A 124 7.24 -2.20 -2.72
C VAL A 124 8.62 -2.82 -2.55
N MET A 125 9.06 -3.68 -3.48
CA MET A 125 10.40 -4.30 -3.45
C MET A 125 11.52 -3.26 -3.50
N GLU A 126 11.31 -2.17 -4.22
CA GLU A 126 12.23 -1.03 -4.27
C GLU A 126 12.15 -0.12 -3.03
N GLN A 127 11.35 -0.49 -2.04
CA GLN A 127 11.12 0.28 -0.79
C GLN A 127 10.63 1.71 -1.03
N LYS A 128 9.90 1.96 -2.11
CA LYS A 128 9.33 3.26 -2.47
C LYS A 128 7.96 3.51 -1.83
N VAL A 129 7.32 2.46 -1.30
CA VAL A 129 5.97 2.51 -0.73
C VAL A 129 6.04 2.33 0.79
N LYS A 130 5.40 3.23 1.52
CA LYS A 130 5.23 3.16 2.97
C LYS A 130 3.96 2.42 3.35
N THR A 131 2.86 2.84 2.74
CA THR A 131 1.53 2.32 3.08
C THR A 131 0.70 2.10 1.82
N ILE A 132 0.07 0.94 1.72
CA ILE A 132 -0.97 0.64 0.74
C ILE A 132 -2.30 0.68 1.45
N VAL A 133 -3.26 1.49 0.98
CA VAL A 133 -4.59 1.64 1.57
C VAL A 133 -5.62 1.00 0.65
N ILE A 134 -6.40 0.07 1.19
CA ILE A 134 -7.42 -0.70 0.46
C ILE A 134 -8.74 -0.76 1.23
N THR A 135 -9.86 -0.94 0.54
CA THR A 135 -11.17 -1.10 1.20
C THR A 135 -11.34 -2.46 1.86
N HIS A 136 -10.97 -3.54 1.17
CA HIS A 136 -11.05 -4.93 1.63
C HIS A 136 -9.84 -5.73 1.17
N LYS A 137 -9.49 -6.79 1.89
CA LYS A 137 -8.41 -7.72 1.53
C LYS A 137 -8.59 -8.27 0.10
N ASP A 138 -9.82 -8.60 -0.28
CA ASP A 138 -10.19 -9.13 -1.59
C ASP A 138 -10.01 -8.14 -2.74
N ARG A 139 -9.95 -6.84 -2.46
CA ARG A 139 -9.64 -5.81 -3.46
C ARG A 139 -8.16 -5.83 -3.82
N PHE A 140 -7.31 -6.25 -2.89
CA PHE A 140 -5.88 -6.42 -3.17
C PHE A 140 -5.63 -7.75 -3.91
N ILE A 141 -6.07 -8.86 -3.30
CA ILE A 141 -5.93 -10.19 -3.85
C ILE A 141 -6.99 -11.13 -3.26
N ARG A 142 -7.49 -12.08 -4.05
CA ARG A 142 -8.56 -12.99 -3.61
C ARG A 142 -8.05 -14.07 -2.66
N PHE A 143 -6.89 -14.66 -2.95
CA PHE A 143 -6.27 -15.68 -2.12
C PHE A 143 -4.84 -15.32 -1.76
N GLY A 144 -4.40 -15.78 -0.60
CA GLY A 144 -3.03 -15.58 -0.15
C GLY A 144 -2.73 -14.17 0.39
N TYR A 145 -3.75 -13.41 0.82
CA TYR A 145 -3.56 -12.06 1.38
C TYR A 145 -2.51 -12.04 2.49
N ASP A 146 -2.57 -12.98 3.44
CA ASP A 146 -1.64 -13.03 4.57
C ASP A 146 -0.18 -13.27 4.13
N TRP A 147 0.02 -13.92 2.99
CA TRP A 147 1.34 -14.07 2.39
C TRP A 147 1.84 -12.73 1.84
N PHE A 148 0.98 -12.01 1.10
CA PHE A 148 1.34 -10.70 0.55
C PHE A 148 1.51 -9.64 1.63
N GLU A 149 0.73 -9.68 2.70
CA GLU A 149 0.91 -8.80 3.85
C GLU A 149 2.29 -9.00 4.47
N ARG A 150 2.68 -10.26 4.72
CA ARG A 150 4.02 -10.60 5.22
C ARG A 150 5.13 -10.23 4.24
N PHE A 151 4.88 -10.38 2.94
CA PHE A 151 5.80 -9.94 1.89
C PHE A 151 6.02 -8.43 1.95
N CYS A 152 4.95 -7.64 1.97
CA CYS A 152 5.03 -6.18 2.08
C CYS A 152 5.76 -5.74 3.37
N MET A 153 5.49 -6.40 4.50
CA MET A 153 6.17 -6.12 5.77
C MET A 153 7.68 -6.33 5.69
N LYS A 154 8.17 -7.32 4.94
CA LYS A 154 9.62 -7.54 4.73
C LYS A 154 10.30 -6.38 4.02
N PHE A 155 9.55 -5.62 3.22
CA PHE A 155 10.01 -4.41 2.54
C PHE A 155 9.58 -3.13 3.25
N HIS A 156 9.22 -3.24 4.54
CA HIS A 156 8.80 -2.11 5.38
C HIS A 156 7.56 -1.37 4.85
N THR A 157 6.69 -2.05 4.11
CA THR A 157 5.42 -1.54 3.61
C THR A 157 4.27 -2.12 4.43
N THR A 158 3.36 -1.27 4.90
CA THR A 158 2.16 -1.68 5.64
C THR A 158 0.95 -1.66 4.71
N ILE A 159 0.10 -2.69 4.77
CA ILE A 159 -1.21 -2.69 4.10
C ILE A 159 -2.26 -2.29 5.12
N LEU A 160 -2.97 -1.18 4.86
CA LEU A 160 -4.06 -0.69 5.69
C LEU A 160 -5.40 -1.05 5.05
N VAL A 161 -6.13 -1.94 5.70
CA VAL A 161 -7.49 -2.36 5.27
C VAL A 161 -8.51 -1.53 6.02
N VAL A 162 -9.36 -0.81 5.29
CA VAL A 162 -10.35 0.14 5.85
C VAL A 162 -11.73 -0.48 5.87
N ASN A 163 -11.98 -1.68 5.89
CA ASN A 163 -13.27 -2.40 5.91
C ASN A 163 -14.51 -1.49 5.79
N ASN A 164 -15.09 -1.43 4.60
CA ASN A 164 -16.38 -0.80 4.38
C ASN A 164 -17.38 -1.87 3.89
N GLU A 165 -18.38 -2.18 4.70
CA GLU A 165 -19.37 -3.22 4.41
C GLU A 165 -20.20 -2.90 3.16
N GLU A 166 -20.48 -1.62 2.88
CA GLU A 166 -21.22 -1.19 1.70
C GLU A 166 -20.47 -1.45 0.38
N LEU A 167 -19.15 -1.57 0.45
CA LEU A 167 -18.26 -1.82 -0.70
C LEU A 167 -17.74 -3.27 -0.72
N SER A 168 -18.44 -4.18 -0.05
CA SER A 168 -18.04 -5.58 0.06
C SER A 168 -18.09 -6.30 -1.30
N PRO A 169 -17.09 -7.12 -1.65
CA PRO A 169 -16.99 -7.80 -2.93
C PRO A 169 -17.74 -9.15 -2.99
N GLN A 170 -18.87 -9.31 -2.29
CA GLN A 170 -19.58 -10.60 -2.17
C GLN A 170 -20.01 -11.17 -3.53
N GLU A 171 -20.57 -10.34 -4.42
CA GLU A 171 -20.98 -10.78 -5.75
C GLU A 171 -19.79 -11.23 -6.61
N GLU A 172 -18.66 -10.53 -6.51
CA GLU A 172 -17.44 -10.92 -7.19
C GLU A 172 -16.90 -12.26 -6.70
N LEU A 173 -17.01 -12.54 -5.40
CA LEU A 173 -16.58 -13.82 -4.83
C LEU A 173 -17.35 -14.99 -5.45
N ILE A 174 -18.68 -14.86 -5.61
CA ILE A 174 -19.53 -15.87 -6.23
C ILE A 174 -19.10 -16.10 -7.69
N GLN A 175 -18.86 -15.04 -8.46
CA GLN A 175 -18.41 -15.13 -9.86
C GLN A 175 -17.03 -15.79 -9.97
N ASP A 176 -16.12 -15.48 -9.06
CA ASP A 176 -14.78 -16.10 -9.01
C ASP A 176 -14.89 -17.61 -8.71
N ILE A 177 -15.74 -18.02 -7.76
CA ILE A 177 -15.99 -19.44 -7.45
C ILE A 177 -16.59 -20.17 -8.67
N ILE A 178 -17.59 -19.60 -9.34
CA ILE A 178 -18.18 -20.15 -10.56
C ILE A 178 -17.09 -20.34 -11.64
N SER A 179 -16.22 -19.36 -11.82
CA SER A 179 -15.13 -19.41 -12.79
C SER A 179 -14.14 -20.55 -12.48
N ILE A 180 -13.78 -20.74 -11.22
CA ILE A 180 -12.92 -21.84 -10.76
C ILE A 180 -13.59 -23.19 -11.04
N LEU A 181 -14.84 -23.35 -10.64
CA LEU A 181 -15.62 -24.59 -10.85
C LEU A 181 -15.73 -24.92 -12.35
N HIS A 182 -15.93 -23.91 -13.20
CA HIS A 182 -15.97 -24.08 -14.65
C HIS A 182 -14.66 -24.64 -15.20
N VAL A 183 -13.51 -24.05 -14.80
CA VAL A 183 -12.18 -24.53 -15.21
C VAL A 183 -11.94 -25.98 -14.76
N PHE A 184 -12.29 -26.33 -13.52
CA PHE A 184 -12.18 -27.70 -13.03
C PHE A 184 -13.09 -28.66 -13.81
N SER A 185 -14.33 -28.27 -14.07
CA SER A 185 -15.27 -29.08 -14.85
C SER A 185 -14.74 -29.33 -16.25
N CYS A 186 -14.26 -28.34 -16.96
CA CYS A 186 -13.66 -28.47 -18.29
C CYS A 186 -12.48 -29.47 -18.30
N ARG A 187 -11.61 -29.40 -17.27
CA ARG A 187 -10.48 -30.33 -17.14
C ARG A 187 -10.94 -31.78 -16.88
N LEU A 188 -11.92 -31.97 -16.00
CA LEU A 188 -12.46 -33.29 -15.70
C LEU A 188 -13.16 -33.91 -16.93
N TYR A 189 -13.93 -33.13 -17.67
CA TYR A 189 -14.59 -33.60 -18.91
C TYR A 189 -13.56 -33.85 -19.99
N GLY A 190 -12.54 -33.03 -20.14
CA GLY A 190 -11.44 -33.24 -21.09
C GLY A 190 -10.65 -34.54 -20.83
N LEU A 191 -10.45 -34.90 -19.56
CA LEU A 191 -9.83 -36.16 -19.17
C LEU A 191 -10.73 -37.37 -19.44
N ARG A 192 -12.06 -37.23 -19.36
CA ARG A 192 -13.01 -38.32 -19.68
C ARG A 192 -13.09 -38.61 -21.18
N THR A 193 -13.03 -37.61 -22.04
CA THR A 193 -13.03 -37.80 -23.50
C THR A 193 -11.81 -38.59 -24.00
N VAL A 194 -10.67 -38.48 -23.34
CA VAL A 194 -9.47 -39.27 -23.68
C VAL A 194 -9.63 -40.76 -23.29
N SER A 195 -10.44 -41.07 -22.26
CA SER A 195 -10.66 -42.45 -21.81
C SER A 195 -11.68 -43.25 -22.67
N TYR A 196 -12.54 -42.56 -23.44
CA TYR A 196 -13.57 -43.24 -24.27
C TYR A 196 -13.10 -43.55 -25.70
N THR A 197 -11.98 -43.07 -26.16
CA THR A 197 -11.45 -43.35 -27.52
C THR A 197 -10.82 -44.72 -27.67
N HIS A 198 -10.76 -45.56 -26.61
CA HIS A 198 -10.18 -46.93 -26.70
C HIS A 198 -11.19 -48.06 -26.55
N LEU A 199 -12.51 -47.79 -26.51
CA LEU A 199 -13.53 -48.83 -26.58
C LEU A 199 -14.12 -48.95 -28.00
N THR A 200 -13.30 -49.48 -28.95
CA THR A 200 -13.85 -50.03 -30.16
C THR A 200 -14.56 -51.34 -29.83
N LEU A 201 -15.91 -51.33 -29.93
CA LEU A 201 -16.69 -52.54 -29.90
C LEU A 201 -16.26 -53.47 -31.06
N PRO A 202 -16.03 -54.76 -30.82
CA PRO A 202 -15.78 -55.69 -31.91
C PRO A 202 -17.04 -55.84 -32.72
N THR A 203 -17.02 -55.44 -33.99
CA THR A 203 -18.05 -55.77 -34.97
C THR A 203 -17.93 -57.26 -35.28
N THR A 204 -18.86 -58.07 -34.79
CA THR A 204 -19.05 -59.43 -35.28
C THR A 204 -19.75 -59.38 -36.62
N PRO A 205 -19.17 -60.01 -37.71
CA PRO A 205 -19.91 -60.14 -38.94
C PRO A 205 -20.94 -61.24 -38.77
N TYR A 206 -22.21 -60.95 -39.08
CA TYR A 206 -23.21 -61.97 -39.31
C TYR A 206 -22.97 -62.60 -40.67
N VAL A 207 -22.76 -63.92 -40.67
CA VAL A 207 -22.93 -64.83 -41.83
C VAL A 207 -24.36 -65.35 -41.84
#